data_555680304355f2d6417160528d3b1544
#
_entry.id   555680304355f2d6417160528d3b1544
#
_cell.length_a   1.000
_cell.length_b   1.000
_cell.length_c   1.000
_cell.angle_alpha   90.00
_cell.angle_beta   90.00
_cell.angle_gamma   90.00
#
_symmetry.space_group_name_H-M   'P 1'
#
loop_
_entity.id
_entity.type
_entity.pdbx_description
1 polymer ?
#
loop_
_entity_poly.entity_id
_entity_poly.type
_entity_poly.pdbx_seq_one_letter_code
_entity_poly.pdbx_strand_id
1 'polypeptide(L)'
;MRELNITTREEGQRLDKILSKYLNKAPKSFVYKMLRKKNIKLNGKKATGNEKLSQGDQVCIYLAEDTINKFREEVKAGKQKIKLDVLYEDENVIMANKTWGILSQKSKPEDISINDQIIPYAVNQGLISEKELQVVKPSICNRLDRNTTGIIICGISIEGLQTMAEMLKHRDMEKYYLCIVKGKIEGSQKVS
;
A
#
# COMPACT_ATOMS: atom_id res chain seq x y z
N MET A 1 -6.51 18.18 -19.28
CA MET A 1 -5.11 17.87 -18.94
C MET A 1 -5.01 17.73 -17.42
N ARG A 2 -4.35 16.69 -16.95
CA ARG A 2 -4.07 16.48 -15.51
C ARG A 2 -2.58 16.40 -15.27
N GLU A 3 -2.13 16.93 -14.15
CA GLU A 3 -0.75 16.90 -13.71
C GLU A 3 -0.63 16.19 -12.36
N LEU A 4 0.37 15.33 -12.25
CA LEU A 4 0.77 14.68 -11.00
C LEU A 4 2.19 15.15 -10.68
N ASN A 5 2.36 15.83 -9.58
CA ASN A 5 3.67 16.20 -9.06
C ASN A 5 4.12 15.12 -8.08
N ILE A 6 5.29 14.55 -8.33
CA ILE A 6 5.85 13.47 -7.54
C ILE A 6 6.44 14.04 -6.26
N THR A 7 5.98 13.53 -5.14
CA THR A 7 6.48 13.88 -3.80
C THR A 7 7.49 12.83 -3.32
N THR A 8 8.09 13.03 -2.16
CA THR A 8 8.96 12.04 -1.51
C THR A 8 8.27 10.69 -1.32
N ARG A 9 6.93 10.67 -1.16
CA ARG A 9 6.16 9.44 -0.95
C ARG A 9 6.02 8.56 -2.19
N GLU A 10 6.11 9.13 -3.38
CA GLU A 10 6.05 8.39 -4.66
C GLU A 10 7.43 8.14 -5.27
N GLU A 11 8.47 8.71 -4.70
CA GLU A 11 9.84 8.57 -5.18
C GLU A 11 10.27 7.09 -5.29
N GLY A 12 11.10 6.79 -6.27
CA GLY A 12 11.59 5.43 -6.53
C GLY A 12 10.59 4.50 -7.22
N GLN A 13 9.31 4.89 -7.35
CA GLN A 13 8.33 4.11 -8.11
C GLN A 13 8.56 4.25 -9.62
N ARG A 14 8.20 3.18 -10.34
CA ARG A 14 8.13 3.25 -11.80
C ARG A 14 6.88 4.02 -12.25
N LEU A 15 7.03 4.79 -13.32
CA LEU A 15 5.95 5.58 -13.90
C LEU A 15 4.71 4.73 -14.25
N ASP A 16 4.89 3.53 -14.84
CA ASP A 16 3.77 2.65 -15.20
C ASP A 16 2.96 2.20 -13.97
N LYS A 17 3.61 2.06 -12.81
CA LYS A 17 2.95 1.70 -11.55
C LYS A 17 2.09 2.83 -11.02
N ILE A 18 2.62 4.05 -11.01
CA ILE A 18 1.85 5.24 -10.61
C ILE A 18 0.66 5.46 -11.53
N LEU A 19 0.87 5.36 -12.85
CA LEU A 19 -0.22 5.49 -13.82
C LEU A 19 -1.31 4.43 -13.64
N SER A 20 -0.92 3.17 -13.35
CA SER A 20 -1.88 2.10 -13.09
C SER A 20 -2.67 2.28 -11.80
N LYS A 21 -2.11 2.98 -10.80
CA LYS A 21 -2.81 3.35 -9.58
C LYS A 21 -3.74 4.54 -9.82
N TYR A 22 -3.27 5.55 -10.53
CA TYR A 22 -4.04 6.76 -10.83
C TYR A 22 -5.24 6.47 -11.75
N LEU A 23 -5.02 5.66 -12.80
CA LEU A 23 -6.06 5.15 -13.72
C LEU A 23 -6.45 3.72 -13.31
N ASN A 24 -6.95 3.56 -12.11
CA ASN A 24 -7.10 2.28 -11.42
C ASN A 24 -8.13 1.32 -12.04
N LYS A 25 -8.98 1.81 -12.95
CA LYS A 25 -9.90 1.00 -13.78
C LYS A 25 -9.36 0.75 -15.20
N ALA A 26 -8.21 1.32 -15.55
CA ALA A 26 -7.64 1.12 -16.87
C ALA A 26 -6.89 -0.21 -16.99
N PRO A 27 -7.06 -0.96 -18.07
CA PRO A 27 -6.19 -2.11 -18.33
C PRO A 27 -4.77 -1.62 -18.61
N LYS A 28 -3.76 -2.40 -18.21
CA LYS A 28 -2.34 -2.05 -18.46
C LYS A 28 -2.03 -1.70 -19.91
N SER A 29 -2.66 -2.42 -20.86
CA SER A 29 -2.52 -2.17 -22.29
C SER A 29 -2.93 -0.74 -22.69
N PHE A 30 -3.95 -0.18 -22.04
CA PHE A 30 -4.38 1.20 -22.25
C PHE A 30 -3.29 2.19 -21.81
N VAL A 31 -2.72 2.01 -20.63
CA VAL A 31 -1.65 2.88 -20.08
C VAL A 31 -0.47 2.92 -21.06
N TYR A 32 0.02 1.75 -21.49
CA TYR A 32 1.13 1.67 -22.44
C TYR A 32 0.79 2.23 -23.83
N LYS A 33 -0.49 2.10 -24.27
CA LYS A 33 -0.96 2.73 -25.50
C LYS A 33 -0.89 4.27 -25.42
N MET A 34 -1.25 4.84 -24.25
CA MET A 34 -1.21 6.30 -24.04
C MET A 34 0.23 6.82 -23.95
N LEU A 35 1.15 6.08 -23.32
CA LEU A 35 2.58 6.38 -23.33
C LEU A 35 3.16 6.38 -24.76
N ARG A 36 2.86 5.34 -25.57
CA ARG A 36 3.32 5.28 -26.97
C ARG A 36 2.78 6.42 -27.83
N LYS A 37 1.52 6.84 -27.60
CA LYS A 37 0.89 7.95 -28.31
C LYS A 37 1.35 9.33 -27.82
N LYS A 38 2.28 9.41 -26.83
CA LYS A 38 2.76 10.63 -26.19
C LYS A 38 1.66 11.43 -25.46
N ASN A 39 0.53 10.79 -25.15
CA ASN A 39 -0.55 11.38 -24.36
C ASN A 39 -0.20 11.43 -22.86
N ILE A 40 0.88 10.77 -22.47
CA ILE A 40 1.46 10.86 -21.12
C ILE A 40 2.93 11.21 -21.29
N LYS A 41 3.37 12.24 -20.56
CA LYS A 41 4.74 12.75 -20.60
C LYS A 41 5.30 12.84 -19.19
N LEU A 42 6.60 12.63 -19.05
CA LEU A 42 7.37 12.87 -17.83
C LEU A 42 8.29 14.06 -18.08
N ASN A 43 8.18 15.10 -17.26
CA ASN A 43 8.97 16.35 -17.37
C ASN A 43 8.95 16.92 -18.81
N GLY A 44 7.76 16.94 -19.41
CA GLY A 44 7.56 17.41 -20.78
C GLY A 44 8.06 16.47 -21.88
N LYS A 45 8.78 15.39 -21.55
CA LYS A 45 9.38 14.44 -22.51
C LYS A 45 8.53 13.17 -22.68
N LYS A 46 8.73 12.48 -23.81
CA LYS A 46 8.14 11.14 -24.03
C LYS A 46 8.66 10.17 -22.98
N ALA A 47 7.75 9.37 -22.42
CA ALA A 47 8.06 8.34 -21.45
C ALA A 47 7.65 6.95 -21.96
N THR A 48 8.29 5.92 -21.43
CA THR A 48 8.08 4.50 -21.76
C THR A 48 7.28 3.77 -20.69
N GLY A 49 7.28 4.28 -19.46
CA GLY A 49 6.64 3.70 -18.29
C GLY A 49 7.63 2.99 -17.34
N ASN A 50 8.86 2.76 -17.78
CA ASN A 50 9.88 2.09 -16.96
C ASN A 50 10.71 3.05 -16.11
N GLU A 51 10.57 4.34 -16.34
CA GLU A 51 11.30 5.38 -15.62
C GLU A 51 11.00 5.29 -14.12
N LYS A 52 12.05 5.30 -13.30
CA LYS A 52 11.94 5.52 -11.87
C LYS A 52 11.74 7.01 -11.64
N LEU A 53 10.74 7.34 -10.86
CA LEU A 53 10.39 8.72 -10.57
C LEU A 53 11.21 9.25 -9.39
N SER A 54 11.56 10.53 -9.46
CA SER A 54 12.21 11.27 -8.40
C SER A 54 11.28 12.36 -7.87
N GLN A 55 11.53 12.79 -6.65
CA GLN A 55 10.82 13.94 -6.07
C GLN A 55 10.94 15.15 -7.01
N GLY A 56 9.82 15.85 -7.23
CA GLY A 56 9.74 17.02 -8.11
C GLY A 56 9.46 16.67 -9.59
N ASP A 57 9.47 15.40 -9.96
CA ASP A 57 9.06 14.98 -11.29
C ASP A 57 7.59 15.36 -11.56
N GLN A 58 7.32 15.78 -12.79
CA GLN A 58 5.99 16.16 -13.26
C GLN A 58 5.48 15.17 -14.31
N VAL A 59 4.37 14.51 -14.02
CA VAL A 59 3.69 13.61 -14.94
C VAL A 59 2.47 14.31 -15.52
N CYS A 60 2.50 14.63 -16.81
CA CYS A 60 1.40 15.27 -17.52
C CYS A 60 0.59 14.24 -18.29
N ILE A 61 -0.73 14.21 -18.06
CA ILE A 61 -1.69 13.30 -18.70
C ILE A 61 -2.61 14.11 -19.61
N TYR A 62 -2.42 13.98 -20.93
CA TYR A 62 -3.19 14.66 -21.98
C TYR A 62 -4.33 13.76 -22.48
N LEU A 63 -5.31 13.53 -21.61
CA LEU A 63 -6.53 12.80 -21.90
C LEU A 63 -7.74 13.70 -21.67
N ALA A 64 -8.83 13.43 -22.40
CA ALA A 64 -10.13 14.06 -22.14
C ALA A 64 -10.62 13.68 -20.74
N GLU A 65 -11.32 14.61 -20.06
CA GLU A 65 -11.84 14.38 -18.71
C GLU A 65 -12.75 13.14 -18.65
N ASP A 66 -13.62 12.95 -19.64
CA ASP A 66 -14.49 11.77 -19.73
C ASP A 66 -13.70 10.47 -19.76
N THR A 67 -12.56 10.47 -20.44
CA THR A 67 -11.66 9.30 -20.48
C THR A 67 -11.01 9.06 -19.14
N ILE A 68 -10.56 10.13 -18.45
CA ILE A 68 -9.99 10.03 -17.11
C ILE A 68 -11.05 9.50 -16.15
N ASN A 69 -12.24 10.09 -16.14
CA ASN A 69 -13.34 9.70 -15.24
C ASN A 69 -13.79 8.24 -15.48
N LYS A 70 -13.78 7.79 -16.73
CA LYS A 70 -14.08 6.38 -17.08
C LYS A 70 -13.06 5.40 -16.47
N PHE A 71 -11.79 5.77 -16.43
CA PHE A 71 -10.71 4.90 -16.00
C PHE A 71 -10.17 5.20 -14.59
N ARG A 72 -10.77 6.16 -13.90
CA ARG A 72 -10.40 6.54 -12.55
C ARG A 72 -11.59 6.42 -11.61
N GLU A 73 -11.39 5.76 -10.50
CA GLU A 73 -12.27 5.79 -9.36
C GLU A 73 -11.54 6.44 -8.19
N GLU A 74 -12.16 7.44 -7.58
CA GLU A 74 -11.58 8.05 -6.40
C GLU A 74 -11.58 7.05 -5.24
N VAL A 75 -10.40 6.80 -4.68
CA VAL A 75 -10.27 6.01 -3.46
C VAL A 75 -10.66 6.94 -2.30
N LYS A 76 -11.81 6.68 -1.70
CA LYS A 76 -12.25 7.40 -0.50
C LYS A 76 -11.92 6.57 0.74
N ALA A 77 -11.39 7.22 1.75
CA ALA A 77 -11.29 6.62 3.06
C ALA A 77 -12.72 6.36 3.57
N GLY A 78 -13.05 5.12 3.88
CA GLY A 78 -14.35 4.78 4.48
C GLY A 78 -14.52 5.53 5.81
N LYS A 79 -15.71 6.11 6.05
CA LYS A 79 -16.03 6.85 7.29
C LYS A 79 -16.24 5.94 8.52
N GLN A 80 -15.71 4.74 8.54
CA GLN A 80 -15.90 3.85 9.68
C GLN A 80 -15.04 4.32 10.87
N LYS A 81 -15.67 4.43 12.06
CA LYS A 81 -14.92 4.55 13.31
C LYS A 81 -14.19 3.22 13.55
N ILE A 82 -12.89 3.21 13.25
CA ILE A 82 -12.07 2.03 13.39
C ILE A 82 -11.23 2.20 14.63
N LYS A 83 -11.30 1.21 15.51
CA LYS A 83 -10.43 1.10 16.68
C LYS A 83 -9.27 0.19 16.29
N LEU A 84 -8.25 0.76 15.66
CA LEU A 84 -6.98 0.09 15.44
C LEU A 84 -6.15 0.23 16.72
N ASP A 85 -5.68 -0.89 17.27
CA ASP A 85 -4.78 -0.91 18.42
C ASP A 85 -3.35 -0.70 17.92
N VAL A 86 -2.93 0.58 17.82
CA VAL A 86 -1.64 0.98 17.27
C VAL A 86 -0.58 0.97 18.36
N LEU A 87 0.53 0.29 18.09
CA LEU A 87 1.70 0.19 18.95
C LEU A 87 2.80 1.18 18.58
N TYR A 88 2.91 1.50 17.30
CA TYR A 88 3.87 2.44 16.72
C TYR A 88 3.35 3.00 15.41
N GLU A 89 3.64 4.25 15.13
CA GLU A 89 3.39 4.88 13.83
C GLU A 89 4.39 6.00 13.54
N ASP A 90 4.69 6.16 12.26
CA ASP A 90 5.43 7.28 11.68
C ASP A 90 4.89 7.61 10.28
N GLU A 91 5.61 8.44 9.51
CA GLU A 91 5.22 8.79 8.14
C GLU A 91 5.28 7.63 7.14
N ASN A 92 5.93 6.52 7.49
CA ASN A 92 6.18 5.38 6.60
C ASN A 92 5.43 4.11 6.98
N VAL A 93 5.25 3.85 8.28
CA VAL A 93 4.69 2.59 8.76
C VAL A 93 3.71 2.79 9.93
N ILE A 94 2.79 1.85 10.05
CA ILE A 94 1.94 1.66 11.23
C ILE A 94 2.15 0.21 11.71
N MET A 95 2.45 0.03 12.98
CA MET A 95 2.48 -1.26 13.64
C MET A 95 1.25 -1.38 14.55
N ALA A 96 0.39 -2.33 14.28
CA ALA A 96 -0.85 -2.51 15.00
C ALA A 96 -0.95 -3.92 15.61
N ASN A 97 -1.54 -4.01 16.78
CA ASN A 97 -1.84 -5.27 17.43
C ASN A 97 -3.13 -5.87 16.86
N LYS A 98 -2.98 -6.93 16.08
CA LYS A 98 -4.13 -7.67 15.56
C LYS A 98 -4.76 -8.50 16.66
N THR A 99 -6.02 -8.25 16.95
CA THR A 99 -6.80 -9.04 17.90
C THR A 99 -7.23 -10.39 17.32
N TRP A 100 -7.57 -11.31 18.20
CA TRP A 100 -8.11 -12.61 17.85
C TRP A 100 -9.40 -12.49 17.03
N GLY A 101 -9.61 -13.39 16.08
CA GLY A 101 -10.83 -13.48 15.27
C GLY A 101 -10.83 -12.57 14.03
N ILE A 102 -9.95 -11.55 13.95
CA ILE A 102 -9.85 -10.64 12.80
C ILE A 102 -8.91 -11.21 11.74
N LEU A 103 -9.30 -11.09 10.47
CA LEU A 103 -8.46 -11.45 9.33
C LEU A 103 -7.37 -10.40 9.08
N SER A 104 -6.20 -10.83 8.63
CA SER A 104 -5.17 -9.91 8.13
C SER A 104 -5.60 -9.28 6.80
N GLN A 105 -6.15 -10.08 5.89
CA GLN A 105 -6.75 -9.66 4.62
C GLN A 105 -8.09 -10.35 4.42
N LYS A 106 -9.00 -9.73 3.68
CA LYS A 106 -10.27 -10.35 3.30
C LYS A 106 -10.05 -11.64 2.52
N SER A 107 -10.86 -12.63 2.83
CA SER A 107 -11.03 -13.85 2.03
C SER A 107 -12.26 -13.71 1.12
N LYS A 108 -13.30 -13.02 1.61
CA LYS A 108 -14.56 -12.73 0.90
C LYS A 108 -14.88 -11.24 0.99
N PRO A 109 -15.70 -10.70 0.07
CA PRO A 109 -16.04 -9.27 0.06
C PRO A 109 -16.65 -8.75 1.38
N GLU A 110 -17.45 -9.58 2.06
CA GLU A 110 -18.14 -9.27 3.32
C GLU A 110 -17.23 -9.33 4.55
N ASP A 111 -16.04 -9.93 4.43
CA ASP A 111 -15.11 -10.02 5.56
C ASP A 111 -14.60 -8.65 5.99
N ILE A 112 -14.32 -8.55 7.29
CA ILE A 112 -13.60 -7.42 7.87
C ILE A 112 -12.15 -7.86 8.13
N SER A 113 -11.20 -7.09 7.65
CA SER A 113 -9.78 -7.36 7.87
C SER A 113 -9.05 -6.15 8.43
N ILE A 114 -7.88 -6.39 9.04
CA ILE A 114 -7.05 -5.30 9.53
C ILE A 114 -6.56 -4.41 8.39
N ASN A 115 -6.32 -5.00 7.21
CA ASN A 115 -5.90 -4.26 6.02
C ASN A 115 -6.93 -3.21 5.57
N ASP A 116 -8.23 -3.45 5.77
CA ASP A 116 -9.28 -2.47 5.43
C ASP A 116 -9.35 -1.31 6.44
N GLN A 117 -8.81 -1.50 7.63
CA GLN A 117 -8.84 -0.53 8.71
C GLN A 117 -7.69 0.48 8.62
N ILE A 118 -6.60 0.10 7.93
CA ILE A 118 -5.39 0.93 7.84
C ILE A 118 -5.67 2.25 7.12
N ILE A 119 -6.32 2.18 5.95
CA ILE A 119 -6.55 3.38 5.12
C ILE A 119 -7.41 4.42 5.86
N PRO A 120 -8.59 4.07 6.39
CA PRO A 120 -9.39 5.01 7.15
C PRO A 120 -8.68 5.53 8.40
N TYR A 121 -7.91 4.68 9.09
CA TYR A 121 -7.12 5.11 10.24
C TYR A 121 -6.08 6.16 9.84
N ALA A 122 -5.23 5.83 8.86
CA ALA A 122 -4.14 6.70 8.41
C ALA A 122 -4.65 8.08 7.91
N VAL A 123 -5.81 8.10 7.23
CA VAL A 123 -6.43 9.35 6.80
C VAL A 123 -7.00 10.15 7.97
N ASN A 124 -7.68 9.48 8.92
CA ASN A 124 -8.24 10.14 10.10
C ASN A 124 -7.17 10.74 11.01
N GLN A 125 -5.98 10.11 11.08
CA GLN A 125 -4.84 10.63 11.83
C GLN A 125 -4.03 11.68 11.04
N GLY A 126 -4.38 11.95 9.78
CA GLY A 126 -3.64 12.89 8.93
C GLY A 126 -2.28 12.36 8.45
N LEU A 127 -2.01 11.06 8.63
CA LEU A 127 -0.76 10.43 8.18
C LEU A 127 -0.68 10.34 6.65
N ILE A 128 -1.83 10.25 5.99
CA ILE A 128 -1.95 10.24 4.53
C ILE A 128 -3.21 10.99 4.10
N SER A 129 -3.12 11.79 3.06
CA SER A 129 -4.27 12.50 2.50
C SER A 129 -5.02 11.64 1.47
N GLU A 130 -6.31 11.94 1.23
CA GLU A 130 -7.09 11.29 0.18
C GLU A 130 -6.48 11.47 -1.23
N LYS A 131 -5.74 12.57 -1.46
CA LYS A 131 -5.02 12.79 -2.72
C LYS A 131 -3.88 11.78 -2.89
N GLU A 132 -3.13 11.51 -1.82
CA GLU A 132 -2.02 10.56 -1.82
C GLU A 132 -2.51 9.12 -2.00
N LEU A 133 -3.72 8.79 -1.54
CA LEU A 133 -4.33 7.46 -1.78
C LEU A 133 -4.53 7.14 -3.27
N GLN A 134 -4.52 8.14 -4.15
CA GLN A 134 -4.62 7.92 -5.59
C GLN A 134 -3.37 7.28 -6.18
N VAL A 135 -2.23 7.41 -5.52
CA VAL A 135 -0.91 6.95 -6.00
C VAL A 135 -0.19 6.02 -5.02
N VAL A 136 -0.49 6.13 -3.72
CA VAL A 136 0.01 5.23 -2.68
C VAL A 136 -1.16 4.45 -2.10
N LYS A 137 -1.08 3.13 -2.08
CA LYS A 137 -2.09 2.28 -1.44
C LYS A 137 -1.48 1.66 -0.19
N PRO A 138 -1.80 2.16 1.01
CA PRO A 138 -1.40 1.52 2.26
C PRO A 138 -1.80 0.05 2.30
N SER A 139 -0.93 -0.78 2.82
CA SER A 139 -1.15 -2.22 2.87
C SER A 139 -0.33 -2.87 3.97
N ILE A 140 -0.81 -4.02 4.45
CA ILE A 140 -0.04 -4.85 5.38
C ILE A 140 1.18 -5.48 4.68
N CYS A 141 2.29 -5.57 5.38
CA CYS A 141 3.54 -6.18 4.91
C CYS A 141 3.68 -7.64 5.36
N ASN A 142 3.09 -8.02 6.49
CA ASN A 142 3.03 -9.39 6.99
C ASN A 142 1.59 -9.85 7.22
N ARG A 143 1.39 -11.14 7.42
CA ARG A 143 0.08 -11.73 7.72
C ARG A 143 0.18 -12.61 8.96
N LEU A 144 -0.87 -12.60 9.76
CA LEU A 144 -1.13 -13.53 10.83
C LEU A 144 -2.46 -14.23 10.54
N ASP A 145 -2.60 -15.46 10.94
CA ASP A 145 -3.85 -16.20 10.81
C ASP A 145 -4.97 -15.56 11.63
N ARG A 146 -6.23 -15.91 11.33
CA ARG A 146 -7.40 -15.34 12.02
C ARG A 146 -7.27 -15.45 13.53
N ASN A 147 -6.83 -16.62 14.02
CA ASN A 147 -6.75 -16.95 15.43
C ASN A 147 -5.39 -16.65 16.07
N THR A 148 -4.47 -16.03 15.32
CA THR A 148 -3.18 -15.54 15.83
C THR A 148 -3.28 -14.07 16.12
N THR A 149 -2.99 -13.66 17.35
CA THR A 149 -2.85 -12.25 17.76
C THR A 149 -1.42 -11.79 17.60
N GLY A 150 -1.21 -10.47 17.59
CA GLY A 150 0.14 -9.90 17.57
C GLY A 150 0.34 -8.85 16.49
N ILE A 151 1.60 -8.52 16.21
CA ILE A 151 1.97 -7.35 15.44
C ILE A 151 1.76 -7.57 13.94
N ILE A 152 0.94 -6.70 13.35
CA ILE A 152 0.84 -6.49 11.90
C ILE A 152 1.57 -5.20 11.56
N ILE A 153 2.45 -5.26 10.58
CA ILE A 153 3.19 -4.12 10.04
C ILE A 153 2.48 -3.67 8.77
N CYS A 154 2.18 -2.38 8.68
CA CYS A 154 1.48 -1.76 7.57
C CYS A 154 2.37 -0.66 6.99
N GLY A 155 2.71 -0.75 5.72
CA GLY A 155 3.36 0.35 5.01
C GLY A 155 2.32 1.36 4.53
N ILE A 156 2.53 2.64 4.84
CA ILE A 156 1.67 3.75 4.43
C ILE A 156 2.33 4.68 3.41
N SER A 157 3.61 4.49 3.16
CA SER A 157 4.40 5.11 2.08
C SER A 157 4.99 4.04 1.16
N ILE A 158 5.54 4.43 0.02
CA ILE A 158 6.26 3.51 -0.86
C ILE A 158 7.53 3.02 -0.19
N GLU A 159 8.26 3.92 0.45
CA GLU A 159 9.47 3.60 1.20
C GLU A 159 9.17 2.58 2.30
N GLY A 160 8.14 2.84 3.13
CA GLY A 160 7.74 1.91 4.17
C GLY A 160 7.34 0.54 3.64
N LEU A 161 6.58 0.48 2.55
CA LEU A 161 6.19 -0.78 1.90
C LEU A 161 7.41 -1.55 1.37
N GLN A 162 8.36 -0.86 0.71
CA GLN A 162 9.54 -1.49 0.14
C GLN A 162 10.52 -1.94 1.22
N THR A 163 10.84 -1.08 2.17
CA THR A 163 11.76 -1.39 3.27
C THR A 163 11.25 -2.57 4.09
N MET A 164 9.98 -2.56 4.50
CA MET A 164 9.41 -3.68 5.27
C MET A 164 9.37 -4.98 4.46
N ALA A 165 9.07 -4.91 3.15
CA ALA A 165 9.08 -6.09 2.29
C ALA A 165 10.49 -6.69 2.16
N GLU A 166 11.52 -5.86 1.99
CA GLU A 166 12.91 -6.32 1.91
C GLU A 166 13.37 -6.92 3.25
N MET A 167 13.13 -6.25 4.37
CA MET A 167 13.49 -6.78 5.70
C MET A 167 12.81 -8.13 5.99
N LEU A 168 11.53 -8.28 5.62
CA LEU A 168 10.80 -9.54 5.78
C LEU A 168 11.32 -10.64 4.87
N LYS A 169 11.69 -10.31 3.64
CA LYS A 169 12.23 -11.23 2.62
C LYS A 169 13.61 -11.76 3.01
N HIS A 170 14.48 -10.88 3.50
CA HIS A 170 15.84 -11.23 3.92
C HIS A 170 15.92 -11.81 5.33
N ARG A 171 14.78 -11.86 6.05
CA ARG A 171 14.68 -12.32 7.45
C ARG A 171 15.53 -11.48 8.42
N ASP A 172 15.63 -10.18 8.13
CA ASP A 172 16.36 -9.23 8.98
C ASP A 172 15.60 -8.88 10.27
N MET A 173 14.35 -9.37 10.39
CA MET A 173 13.55 -9.26 11.60
C MET A 173 13.37 -10.62 12.27
N GLU A 174 13.65 -10.68 13.56
CA GLU A 174 13.34 -11.84 14.39
C GLU A 174 11.84 -11.87 14.70
N LYS A 175 11.24 -13.06 14.63
CA LYS A 175 9.81 -13.28 14.88
C LYS A 175 9.63 -14.27 16.00
N TYR A 176 8.98 -13.84 17.07
CA TYR A 176 8.68 -14.65 18.24
C TYR A 176 7.19 -14.87 18.37
N TYR A 177 6.81 -16.07 18.74
CA TYR A 177 5.42 -16.44 19.00
C TYR A 177 5.32 -17.15 20.35
N LEU A 178 4.30 -16.78 21.11
CA LEU A 178 3.89 -17.54 22.30
C LEU A 178 2.78 -18.50 21.90
N CYS A 179 2.93 -19.75 22.31
CA CYS A 179 1.90 -20.78 22.11
C CYS A 179 1.72 -21.64 23.36
N ILE A 180 0.53 -22.19 23.50
CA ILE A 180 0.21 -23.19 24.55
C ILE A 180 0.22 -24.54 23.86
N VAL A 181 0.98 -25.48 24.41
CA VAL A 181 1.07 -26.86 23.92
C VAL A 181 0.58 -27.84 24.98
N LYS A 182 0.08 -29.00 24.55
CA LYS A 182 -0.29 -30.09 25.45
C LYS A 182 0.97 -30.85 25.87
N GLY A 183 1.14 -31.06 27.17
CA GLY A 183 2.27 -31.80 27.73
C GLY A 183 3.35 -30.89 28.30
N LYS A 184 4.51 -31.47 28.58
CA LYS A 184 5.69 -30.79 29.15
C LYS A 184 6.79 -30.76 28.11
N ILE A 185 7.35 -29.58 27.86
CA ILE A 185 8.53 -29.39 27.02
C ILE A 185 9.72 -29.19 27.94
N GLU A 186 10.74 -30.04 27.78
CA GLU A 186 12.00 -29.94 28.52
C GLU A 186 13.05 -29.28 27.61
N GLY A 187 13.51 -28.09 28.00
CA GLY A 187 14.53 -27.33 27.28
C GLY A 187 14.10 -26.75 25.95
N SER A 188 15.04 -26.20 25.20
CA SER A 188 14.83 -25.66 23.84
C SER A 188 14.85 -26.78 22.80
N GLN A 189 13.91 -26.74 21.87
CA GLN A 189 13.85 -27.66 20.75
C GLN A 189 13.90 -26.88 19.44
N LYS A 190 14.68 -27.38 18.46
CA LYS A 190 14.69 -26.85 17.10
C LYS A 190 13.83 -27.74 16.23
N VAL A 191 12.79 -27.16 15.66
CA VAL A 191 11.93 -27.82 14.66
C VAL A 191 12.33 -27.32 13.28
N SER A 192 12.59 -28.23 12.37
CA SER A 192 12.96 -27.94 10.97
C SER A 192 11.84 -28.37 10.02
#